data_308f3aaccdce81aee70e0920836bfc47
#
_entry.id   308f3aaccdce81aee70e0920836bfc47
#
_cell.length_a   1.000
_cell.length_b   1.000
_cell.length_c   1.000
_cell.angle_alpha   90.00
_cell.angle_beta   90.00
_cell.angle_gamma   90.00
#
_symmetry.space_group_name_H-M   'P 1'
#
loop_
_entity.id
_entity.type
_entity.pdbx_description
1 polymer ?
#
loop_
_entity_poly.entity_id
_entity_poly.type
_entity_poly.pdbx_seq_one_letter_code
_entity_poly.pdbx_strand_id
1 'polypeptide(L)'
;MNRSEFLKTSAIIGGASILPANSAFTAGLQQSGMDKLTDADGKFALQPLPYSETFLEPNMDQETLHLHYTFHHGDAVKAANKDLEMIRKALDENNVETVDYWTKKLSYHLSSHILHTIFWTNLTNKKTDPKAELLKQIEKDFGSYDKLKLLIAKTSKGVDGNGWGILGYHPATGKLTVLQCENHEKLTQWGVIPILVIDVWEHSYYLKYRNRRAEFVDNLFNTLNWDNVADRYNRATRLS
;
A
#
# COMPACT_ATOMS: atom_id res chain seq x y z
N MET A 1 -0.73 35.51 -36.02
CA MET A 1 -1.68 35.56 -34.91
C MET A 1 -0.88 35.82 -33.65
N ASN A 2 -1.11 36.99 -33.04
CA ASN A 2 -0.30 37.52 -31.96
C ASN A 2 -0.78 36.97 -30.61
N ARG A 3 0.11 36.80 -29.64
CA ARG A 3 -0.13 36.21 -28.30
C ARG A 3 -1.27 36.92 -27.53
N SER A 4 -1.61 38.16 -27.88
CA SER A 4 -2.68 38.95 -27.28
C SER A 4 -4.09 38.62 -27.83
N GLU A 5 -4.21 38.01 -28.99
CA GLU A 5 -5.51 37.64 -29.58
C GLU A 5 -6.01 36.27 -29.07
N PHE A 6 -5.12 35.39 -28.67
CA PHE A 6 -5.48 34.09 -28.08
C PHE A 6 -6.17 34.21 -26.71
N LEU A 7 -5.86 35.26 -25.96
CA LEU A 7 -6.41 35.48 -24.62
C LEU A 7 -7.76 36.21 -24.60
N LYS A 8 -8.25 36.69 -25.76
CA LYS A 8 -9.54 37.40 -25.84
C LYS A 8 -10.74 36.56 -26.28
N THR A 9 -10.51 35.30 -26.67
CA THR A 9 -11.58 34.42 -27.18
C THR A 9 -12.07 33.39 -26.13
N SER A 10 -11.63 33.46 -24.89
CA SER A 10 -12.01 32.52 -23.82
C SER A 10 -12.93 33.14 -22.75
N ALA A 11 -13.57 34.22 -23.03
CA ALA A 11 -14.59 34.77 -22.14
C ALA A 11 -15.88 34.94 -22.93
N ILE A 12 -16.80 34.02 -22.78
CA ILE A 12 -18.27 34.07 -22.81
C ILE A 12 -18.77 32.68 -23.24
N ILE A 13 -19.10 31.85 -22.27
CA ILE A 13 -20.34 31.08 -22.19
C ILE A 13 -20.45 30.68 -20.69
N GLY A 14 -21.12 31.56 -19.96
CA GLY A 14 -21.67 31.27 -18.66
C GLY A 14 -22.98 30.53 -18.83
N GLY A 15 -23.03 29.33 -18.32
CA GLY A 15 -24.23 28.52 -18.22
C GLY A 15 -23.93 27.45 -17.19
N ALA A 16 -23.92 27.83 -15.91
CA ALA A 16 -23.83 26.89 -14.81
C ALA A 16 -25.11 26.08 -14.72
N SER A 17 -25.21 24.99 -15.46
CA SER A 17 -26.08 23.88 -15.09
C SER A 17 -25.41 23.13 -13.97
N ILE A 18 -25.77 23.41 -12.74
CA ILE A 18 -25.45 22.58 -11.58
C ILE A 18 -26.22 21.27 -11.80
N LEU A 19 -25.57 20.28 -12.42
CA LEU A 19 -26.03 18.90 -12.34
C LEU A 19 -25.91 18.50 -10.89
N PRO A 20 -26.92 17.87 -10.27
CA PRO A 20 -26.80 17.35 -8.94
C PRO A 20 -25.65 16.35 -8.96
N ALA A 21 -24.65 16.54 -8.09
CA ALA A 21 -23.61 15.59 -7.86
C ALA A 21 -24.27 14.24 -7.55
N ASN A 22 -24.07 13.27 -8.45
CA ASN A 22 -24.62 11.94 -8.28
C ASN A 22 -24.01 11.34 -7.01
N SER A 23 -24.74 11.40 -5.91
CA SER A 23 -24.38 10.81 -4.62
C SER A 23 -24.21 9.27 -4.66
N ALA A 24 -24.44 8.66 -5.81
CA ALA A 24 -24.20 7.23 -6.04
C ALA A 24 -22.72 6.89 -6.29
N PHE A 25 -21.86 7.86 -6.64
CA PHE A 25 -20.43 7.56 -6.89
C PHE A 25 -19.57 7.55 -5.61
N THR A 26 -20.06 8.14 -4.53
CA THR A 26 -19.34 8.17 -3.24
C THR A 26 -19.66 6.99 -2.31
N ALA A 27 -20.67 6.18 -2.61
CA ALA A 27 -21.07 5.04 -1.77
C ALA A 27 -20.21 3.77 -1.96
N GLY A 28 -19.27 3.76 -2.93
CA GLY A 28 -18.45 2.57 -3.27
C GLY A 28 -17.12 2.44 -2.56
N LEU A 29 -16.63 3.49 -1.91
CA LEU A 29 -15.31 3.53 -1.28
C LEU A 29 -15.39 3.80 0.23
N GLN A 30 -16.29 3.11 0.93
CA GLN A 30 -16.13 3.01 2.37
C GLN A 30 -14.94 2.08 2.64
N GLN A 31 -13.72 2.65 2.64
CA GLN A 31 -12.56 1.99 3.22
C GLN A 31 -12.94 1.55 4.63
N SER A 32 -12.68 0.30 4.99
CA SER A 32 -12.68 -0.08 6.40
C SER A 32 -11.81 0.93 7.15
N GLY A 33 -12.17 1.30 8.37
CA GLY A 33 -11.40 2.32 9.12
C GLY A 33 -9.88 2.01 9.18
N MET A 34 -9.50 0.74 9.04
CA MET A 34 -8.13 0.24 9.03
C MET A 34 -7.35 0.50 7.73
N ASP A 35 -8.03 0.82 6.63
CA ASP A 35 -7.37 1.14 5.35
C ASP A 35 -7.22 2.64 5.13
N LYS A 36 -7.67 3.46 6.08
CA LYS A 36 -7.48 4.91 6.01
C LYS A 36 -6.01 5.25 6.21
N LEU A 37 -5.49 6.08 5.33
CA LEU A 37 -4.15 6.65 5.47
C LEU A 37 -4.15 7.98 6.21
N THR A 38 -5.32 8.61 6.36
CA THR A 38 -5.46 9.96 6.93
C THR A 38 -6.50 10.00 8.04
N ASP A 39 -6.40 11.01 8.91
CA ASP A 39 -7.43 11.42 9.84
C ASP A 39 -8.57 12.21 9.15
N ALA A 40 -9.48 12.76 9.95
CA ALA A 40 -10.60 13.55 9.45
C ALA A 40 -10.17 14.87 8.78
N ASP A 41 -9.01 15.39 9.14
CA ASP A 41 -8.46 16.64 8.60
C ASP A 41 -7.56 16.40 7.36
N GLY A 42 -7.46 15.15 6.91
CA GLY A 42 -6.66 14.74 5.74
C GLY A 42 -5.15 14.64 6.01
N LYS A 43 -4.73 14.68 7.27
CA LYS A 43 -3.34 14.46 7.68
C LYS A 43 -3.05 12.97 7.78
N PHE A 44 -1.89 12.52 7.31
CA PHE A 44 -1.51 11.11 7.47
C PHE A 44 -1.54 10.70 8.93
N ALA A 45 -2.15 9.55 9.21
CA ALA A 45 -2.40 9.09 10.57
C ALA A 45 -2.18 7.60 10.72
N LEU A 46 -1.46 7.22 11.78
CA LEU A 46 -1.29 5.83 12.16
C LEU A 46 -2.62 5.30 12.70
N GLN A 47 -3.22 4.35 11.98
CA GLN A 47 -4.46 3.70 12.43
C GLN A 47 -4.16 2.65 13.50
N PRO A 48 -5.05 2.43 14.48
CA PRO A 48 -4.86 1.38 15.49
C PRO A 48 -4.66 0.00 14.85
N LEU A 49 -3.82 -0.84 15.48
CA LEU A 49 -3.72 -2.25 15.09
C LEU A 49 -5.09 -2.93 15.20
N PRO A 50 -5.46 -3.83 14.25
CA PRO A 50 -6.71 -4.56 14.31
C PRO A 50 -6.72 -5.67 15.38
N TYR A 51 -5.62 -5.88 16.09
CA TYR A 51 -5.40 -6.93 17.08
C TYR A 51 -4.35 -6.52 18.12
N SER A 52 -4.21 -7.29 19.21
CA SER A 52 -3.17 -7.09 20.21
C SER A 52 -1.78 -7.42 19.67
N GLU A 53 -0.76 -6.84 20.26
CA GLU A 53 0.63 -7.09 19.82
C GLU A 53 1.08 -8.55 19.97
N THR A 54 0.42 -9.35 20.80
CA THR A 54 0.69 -10.79 20.98
C THR A 54 -0.11 -11.69 20.02
N PHE A 55 -1.01 -11.10 19.22
CA PHE A 55 -1.99 -11.87 18.42
C PHE A 55 -1.37 -12.79 17.37
N LEU A 56 -0.20 -12.41 16.84
CA LEU A 56 0.46 -13.13 15.75
C LEU A 56 1.48 -14.17 16.25
N GLU A 57 1.62 -14.34 17.57
CA GLU A 57 2.48 -15.40 18.09
C GLU A 57 1.95 -16.80 17.74
N PRO A 58 2.82 -17.76 17.54
CA PRO A 58 4.28 -17.70 17.64
C PRO A 58 5.00 -17.25 16.35
N ASN A 59 4.32 -16.85 15.29
CA ASN A 59 4.94 -16.56 14.00
C ASN A 59 5.68 -15.19 14.00
N MET A 60 5.09 -14.18 14.63
CA MET A 60 5.72 -12.90 14.91
C MET A 60 5.62 -12.61 16.41
N ASP A 61 6.75 -12.33 17.05
CA ASP A 61 6.77 -12.03 18.48
C ASP A 61 6.30 -10.61 18.79
N GLN A 62 5.84 -10.42 20.03
CA GLN A 62 5.33 -9.14 20.50
C GLN A 62 6.32 -7.99 20.34
N GLU A 63 7.60 -8.22 20.67
CA GLU A 63 8.64 -7.18 20.58
C GLU A 63 8.82 -6.71 19.14
N THR A 64 8.95 -7.65 18.20
CA THR A 64 9.03 -7.34 16.76
C THR A 64 7.82 -6.53 16.32
N LEU A 65 6.59 -6.96 16.66
CA LEU A 65 5.37 -6.26 16.27
C LEU A 65 5.31 -4.85 16.87
N HIS A 66 5.60 -4.71 18.17
CA HIS A 66 5.59 -3.42 18.86
C HIS A 66 6.56 -2.41 18.22
N LEU A 67 7.81 -2.80 18.01
CA LEU A 67 8.83 -1.94 17.41
C LEU A 67 8.48 -1.59 15.96
N HIS A 68 8.01 -2.57 15.20
CA HIS A 68 7.66 -2.41 13.80
C HIS A 68 6.48 -1.44 13.61
N TYR A 69 5.41 -1.61 14.40
CA TYR A 69 4.24 -0.74 14.33
C TYR A 69 4.51 0.66 14.91
N THR A 70 5.07 0.73 16.11
CA THR A 70 5.20 2.00 16.85
C THR A 70 6.24 2.91 16.23
N PHE A 71 7.40 2.36 15.87
CA PHE A 71 8.53 3.15 15.39
C PHE A 71 8.64 3.14 13.88
N HIS A 72 8.79 1.98 13.21
CA HIS A 72 8.97 1.96 11.76
C HIS A 72 7.76 2.53 11.02
N HIS A 73 6.55 2.05 11.30
CA HIS A 73 5.34 2.59 10.68
C HIS A 73 5.00 3.99 11.23
N GLY A 74 5.03 4.17 12.55
CA GLY A 74 4.71 5.46 13.19
C GLY A 74 5.63 6.60 12.74
N ASP A 75 6.92 6.34 12.58
CA ASP A 75 7.88 7.35 12.13
C ASP A 75 7.73 7.64 10.62
N ALA A 76 7.38 6.64 9.80
CA ALA A 76 7.04 6.88 8.40
C ALA A 76 5.84 7.84 8.25
N VAL A 77 4.80 7.70 9.09
CA VAL A 77 3.63 8.59 9.12
C VAL A 77 4.04 10.03 9.47
N LYS A 78 4.83 10.20 10.53
CA LYS A 78 5.33 11.52 10.94
C LYS A 78 6.18 12.17 9.85
N ALA A 79 7.07 11.38 9.24
CA ALA A 79 7.96 11.83 8.18
C ALA A 79 7.19 12.23 6.91
N ALA A 80 6.19 11.45 6.47
CA ALA A 80 5.36 11.79 5.32
C ALA A 80 4.60 13.11 5.52
N ASN A 81 4.07 13.37 6.73
CA ASN A 81 3.46 14.66 7.06
C ASN A 81 4.48 15.81 6.98
N LYS A 82 5.69 15.59 7.51
CA LYS A 82 6.77 16.57 7.44
C LYS A 82 7.18 16.89 6.01
N ASP A 83 7.29 15.87 5.17
CA ASP A 83 7.66 16.05 3.76
C ASP A 83 6.63 16.92 3.02
N LEU A 84 5.31 16.68 3.23
CA LEU A 84 4.26 17.51 2.68
C LEU A 84 4.30 18.96 3.19
N GLU A 85 4.55 19.15 4.49
CA GLU A 85 4.71 20.47 5.09
C GLU A 85 5.84 21.25 4.42
N MET A 86 7.00 20.58 4.22
CA MET A 86 8.17 21.20 3.59
C MET A 86 7.94 21.54 2.12
N ILE A 87 7.23 20.70 1.37
CA ILE A 87 6.84 20.99 -0.01
C ILE A 87 5.91 22.22 -0.05
N ARG A 88 4.88 22.28 0.80
CA ARG A 88 3.95 23.43 0.88
C ARG A 88 4.70 24.71 1.22
N LYS A 89 5.56 24.67 2.26
CA LYS A 89 6.37 25.81 2.67
C LYS A 89 7.23 26.32 1.52
N ALA A 90 7.89 25.43 0.80
CA ALA A 90 8.72 25.81 -0.35
C ALA A 90 7.92 26.53 -1.46
N LEU A 91 6.68 26.09 -1.71
CA LEU A 91 5.78 26.74 -2.66
C LEU A 91 5.30 28.11 -2.16
N ASP A 92 4.91 28.24 -0.89
CA ASP A 92 4.43 29.48 -0.29
C ASP A 92 5.54 30.55 -0.26
N GLU A 93 6.78 30.17 -0.06
CA GLU A 93 7.97 31.04 -0.06
C GLU A 93 8.57 31.29 -1.45
N ASN A 94 8.02 30.68 -2.52
CA ASN A 94 8.59 30.66 -3.89
C ASN A 94 10.06 30.20 -3.91
N ASN A 95 10.46 29.35 -2.99
CA ASN A 95 11.80 28.78 -2.86
C ASN A 95 11.74 27.28 -3.09
N VAL A 96 11.97 26.83 -4.31
CA VAL A 96 11.82 25.43 -4.74
C VAL A 96 13.14 24.65 -4.79
N GLU A 97 14.25 25.22 -4.30
CA GLU A 97 15.58 24.60 -4.40
C GLU A 97 15.69 23.18 -3.78
N THR A 98 14.88 22.89 -2.76
CA THR A 98 14.90 21.60 -2.05
C THR A 98 13.67 20.73 -2.32
N VAL A 99 12.79 21.13 -3.23
CA VAL A 99 11.51 20.42 -3.50
C VAL A 99 11.76 19.01 -4.05
N ASP A 100 12.78 18.82 -4.87
CA ASP A 100 13.19 17.50 -5.38
C ASP A 100 13.55 16.52 -4.25
N TYR A 101 14.26 16.99 -3.23
CA TYR A 101 14.56 16.19 -2.03
C TYR A 101 13.29 15.80 -1.28
N TRP A 102 12.39 16.76 -1.02
CA TRP A 102 11.18 16.49 -0.25
C TRP A 102 10.17 15.63 -1.01
N THR A 103 10.05 15.79 -2.33
CA THR A 103 9.19 14.91 -3.15
C THR A 103 9.71 13.48 -3.19
N LYS A 104 11.03 13.29 -3.25
CA LYS A 104 11.66 11.96 -3.13
C LYS A 104 11.40 11.34 -1.76
N LYS A 105 11.53 12.14 -0.68
CA LYS A 105 11.27 11.68 0.69
C LYS A 105 9.81 11.32 0.90
N LEU A 106 8.90 12.13 0.39
CA LEU A 106 7.45 11.84 0.44
C LEU A 106 7.12 10.52 -0.25
N SER A 107 7.70 10.27 -1.44
CA SER A 107 7.52 8.99 -2.13
C SER A 107 7.94 7.81 -1.26
N TYR A 108 9.08 7.90 -0.59
CA TYR A 108 9.57 6.87 0.31
C TYR A 108 8.68 6.69 1.54
N HIS A 109 8.41 7.77 2.30
CA HIS A 109 7.69 7.67 3.57
C HIS A 109 6.20 7.36 3.39
N LEU A 110 5.55 7.93 2.37
CA LEU A 110 4.15 7.64 2.06
C LEU A 110 3.97 6.21 1.56
N SER A 111 4.88 5.72 0.71
CA SER A 111 4.85 4.32 0.28
C SER A 111 5.05 3.37 1.46
N SER A 112 5.95 3.70 2.39
CA SER A 112 6.11 2.98 3.66
C SER A 112 4.79 2.93 4.44
N HIS A 113 4.14 4.08 4.63
CA HIS A 113 2.84 4.15 5.33
C HIS A 113 1.76 3.30 4.65
N ILE A 114 1.65 3.35 3.32
CA ILE A 114 0.70 2.55 2.55
C ILE A 114 0.96 1.05 2.75
N LEU A 115 2.19 0.60 2.55
CA LEU A 115 2.54 -0.81 2.63
C LEU A 115 2.36 -1.38 4.03
N HIS A 116 2.77 -0.65 5.08
CA HIS A 116 2.55 -1.08 6.46
C HIS A 116 1.05 -1.15 6.81
N THR A 117 0.24 -0.18 6.37
CA THR A 117 -1.22 -0.21 6.57
C THR A 117 -1.85 -1.46 5.97
N ILE A 118 -1.40 -1.86 4.77
CA ILE A 118 -1.84 -3.12 4.14
C ILE A 118 -1.32 -4.33 4.92
N PHE A 119 -0.05 -4.31 5.32
CA PHE A 119 0.60 -5.42 6.02
C PHE A 119 -0.14 -5.83 7.28
N TRP A 120 -0.50 -4.89 8.15
CA TRP A 120 -1.22 -5.22 9.39
C TRP A 120 -2.56 -5.88 9.14
N THR A 121 -3.30 -5.48 8.12
CA THR A 121 -4.61 -6.07 7.78
C THR A 121 -4.48 -7.37 7.00
N ASN A 122 -3.36 -7.59 6.33
CA ASN A 122 -3.06 -8.85 5.64
C ASN A 122 -2.66 -10.00 6.59
N LEU A 123 -2.59 -9.74 7.92
CA LEU A 123 -2.16 -10.74 8.89
C LEU A 123 -3.29 -11.16 9.82
N THR A 124 -3.29 -12.44 10.23
CA THR A 124 -4.22 -13.06 11.18
C THR A 124 -3.56 -14.24 11.89
N ASN A 125 -4.06 -14.63 13.04
CA ASN A 125 -3.64 -15.86 13.71
C ASN A 125 -4.48 -17.10 13.30
N LYS A 126 -5.40 -16.94 12.34
CA LYS A 126 -6.24 -18.01 11.81
C LYS A 126 -5.72 -18.41 10.43
N LYS A 127 -5.64 -19.71 10.19
CA LYS A 127 -5.36 -20.19 8.84
C LYS A 127 -6.55 -19.87 7.94
N THR A 128 -6.29 -19.13 6.87
CA THR A 128 -7.24 -18.82 5.80
C THR A 128 -6.65 -19.21 4.46
N ASP A 129 -7.49 -19.40 3.45
CA ASP A 129 -7.10 -19.71 2.08
C ASP A 129 -7.91 -18.83 1.11
N PRO A 130 -7.39 -18.53 -0.10
CA PRO A 130 -8.12 -17.76 -1.09
C PRO A 130 -9.41 -18.48 -1.52
N LYS A 131 -10.49 -17.72 -1.69
CA LYS A 131 -11.82 -18.23 -2.01
C LYS A 131 -12.44 -17.47 -3.17
N ALA A 132 -13.55 -18.02 -3.69
CA ALA A 132 -14.44 -17.40 -4.66
C ALA A 132 -13.70 -16.75 -5.85
N GLU A 133 -13.99 -15.49 -6.14
CA GLU A 133 -13.47 -14.80 -7.33
C GLU A 133 -11.95 -14.61 -7.28
N LEU A 134 -11.37 -14.41 -6.11
CA LEU A 134 -9.91 -14.30 -5.98
C LEU A 134 -9.23 -15.63 -6.38
N LEU A 135 -9.75 -16.78 -5.91
CA LEU A 135 -9.19 -18.09 -6.28
C LEU A 135 -9.27 -18.32 -7.78
N LYS A 136 -10.43 -18.04 -8.42
CA LYS A 136 -10.58 -18.14 -9.88
C LYS A 136 -9.57 -17.27 -10.64
N GLN A 137 -9.35 -16.05 -10.17
CA GLN A 137 -8.36 -15.18 -10.81
C GLN A 137 -6.92 -15.68 -10.61
N ILE A 138 -6.61 -16.22 -9.42
CA ILE A 138 -5.31 -16.87 -9.15
C ILE A 138 -5.09 -18.05 -10.11
N GLU A 139 -6.08 -18.92 -10.25
CA GLU A 139 -6.02 -20.07 -11.16
C GLU A 139 -5.85 -19.64 -12.62
N LYS A 140 -6.56 -18.60 -13.03
CA LYS A 140 -6.46 -18.04 -14.39
C LYS A 140 -5.06 -17.47 -14.68
N ASP A 141 -4.48 -16.71 -13.75
CA ASP A 141 -3.24 -15.96 -14.01
C ASP A 141 -1.98 -16.80 -13.69
N PHE A 142 -2.05 -17.73 -12.73
CA PHE A 142 -0.89 -18.50 -12.26
C PHE A 142 -1.05 -20.02 -12.41
N GLY A 143 -2.24 -20.49 -12.78
CA GLY A 143 -2.57 -21.91 -12.97
C GLY A 143 -2.97 -22.64 -11.69
N SER A 144 -2.53 -22.21 -10.49
CA SER A 144 -2.99 -22.72 -9.20
C SER A 144 -2.54 -21.82 -8.04
N TYR A 145 -3.20 -21.97 -6.89
CA TYR A 145 -2.79 -21.30 -5.66
C TYR A 145 -1.38 -21.71 -5.20
N ASP A 146 -1.02 -22.99 -5.33
CA ASP A 146 0.32 -23.46 -4.95
C ASP A 146 1.42 -22.83 -5.81
N LYS A 147 1.19 -22.64 -7.09
CA LYS A 147 2.13 -21.92 -7.97
C LYS A 147 2.26 -20.46 -7.57
N LEU A 148 1.17 -19.79 -7.23
CA LEU A 148 1.22 -18.43 -6.70
C LEU A 148 2.02 -18.36 -5.40
N LYS A 149 1.79 -19.30 -4.44
CA LYS A 149 2.57 -19.37 -3.19
C LYS A 149 4.07 -19.51 -3.45
N LEU A 150 4.44 -20.42 -4.34
CA LEU A 150 5.84 -20.62 -4.72
C LEU A 150 6.44 -19.32 -5.31
N LEU A 151 5.71 -18.66 -6.19
CA LEU A 151 6.16 -17.43 -6.84
C LEU A 151 6.34 -16.30 -5.82
N ILE A 152 5.33 -16.02 -4.99
CA ILE A 152 5.42 -14.97 -3.96
C ILE A 152 6.54 -15.27 -2.96
N ALA A 153 6.64 -16.51 -2.48
CA ALA A 153 7.68 -16.90 -1.55
C ALA A 153 9.08 -16.70 -2.15
N LYS A 154 9.29 -17.14 -3.39
CA LYS A 154 10.58 -16.96 -4.08
C LYS A 154 10.89 -15.48 -4.30
N THR A 155 9.90 -14.71 -4.75
CA THR A 155 10.01 -13.27 -4.97
C THR A 155 10.39 -12.53 -3.68
N SER A 156 9.68 -12.80 -2.57
CA SER A 156 9.94 -12.16 -1.27
C SER A 156 11.31 -12.52 -0.70
N LYS A 157 11.69 -13.81 -0.76
CA LYS A 157 13.01 -14.27 -0.29
C LYS A 157 14.17 -13.68 -1.09
N GLY A 158 13.93 -13.36 -2.37
CA GLY A 158 14.93 -12.87 -3.32
C GLY A 158 15.01 -11.34 -3.43
N VAL A 159 14.34 -10.58 -2.56
CA VAL A 159 14.49 -9.12 -2.53
C VAL A 159 15.92 -8.76 -2.12
N ASP A 160 16.58 -7.95 -2.92
CA ASP A 160 17.92 -7.46 -2.61
C ASP A 160 17.87 -6.40 -1.50
N GLY A 161 18.64 -6.62 -0.43
CA GLY A 161 18.64 -5.72 0.73
C GLY A 161 17.30 -5.70 1.44
N ASN A 162 16.64 -4.55 1.45
CA ASN A 162 15.38 -4.29 2.13
C ASN A 162 14.23 -4.07 1.14
N GLY A 163 13.05 -4.58 1.46
CA GLY A 163 11.88 -4.37 0.61
C GLY A 163 10.71 -5.30 0.89
N TRP A 164 9.92 -5.56 -0.16
CA TRP A 164 8.63 -6.24 -0.06
C TRP A 164 8.42 -7.21 -1.22
N GLY A 165 7.79 -8.34 -0.94
CA GLY A 165 7.11 -9.16 -1.95
C GLY A 165 5.65 -8.74 -2.03
N ILE A 166 5.15 -8.49 -3.23
CA ILE A 166 3.80 -7.93 -3.43
C ILE A 166 3.01 -8.77 -4.41
N LEU A 167 1.77 -9.13 -4.06
CA LEU A 167 0.74 -9.51 -5.02
C LEU A 167 -0.13 -8.29 -5.26
N GLY A 168 -0.24 -7.87 -6.51
CA GLY A 168 -1.06 -6.75 -6.90
C GLY A 168 -2.06 -7.10 -8.01
N TYR A 169 -3.10 -6.29 -8.14
CA TYR A 169 -4.04 -6.31 -9.25
C TYR A 169 -3.82 -5.09 -10.14
N HIS A 170 -3.78 -5.30 -11.45
CA HIS A 170 -3.65 -4.22 -12.42
C HIS A 170 -4.98 -3.98 -13.15
N PRO A 171 -5.74 -2.92 -12.83
CA PRO A 171 -7.06 -2.67 -13.40
C PRO A 171 -7.08 -2.63 -14.93
N ALA A 172 -6.11 -1.95 -15.55
CA ALA A 172 -6.07 -1.80 -17.01
C ALA A 172 -5.80 -3.13 -17.78
N THR A 173 -5.28 -4.16 -17.09
CA THR A 173 -5.04 -5.47 -17.72
C THR A 173 -6.00 -6.56 -17.22
N GLY A 174 -6.69 -6.32 -16.11
CA GLY A 174 -7.54 -7.28 -15.43
C GLY A 174 -6.78 -8.50 -14.89
N LYS A 175 -5.48 -8.34 -14.54
CA LYS A 175 -4.60 -9.44 -14.13
C LYS A 175 -4.00 -9.21 -12.74
N LEU A 176 -3.73 -10.31 -12.07
CA LEU A 176 -2.85 -10.33 -10.91
C LEU A 176 -1.39 -10.38 -11.38
N THR A 177 -0.51 -9.73 -10.61
CA THR A 177 0.94 -9.74 -10.83
C THR A 177 1.67 -9.89 -9.50
N VAL A 178 2.83 -10.55 -9.53
CA VAL A 178 3.74 -10.63 -8.38
C VAL A 178 4.96 -9.79 -8.71
N LEU A 179 5.34 -8.91 -7.80
CA LEU A 179 6.49 -8.02 -7.98
C LEU A 179 7.31 -7.89 -6.70
N GLN A 180 8.55 -7.48 -6.86
CA GLN A 180 9.38 -6.99 -5.76
C GLN A 180 9.23 -5.48 -5.66
N CYS A 181 9.35 -4.96 -4.45
CA CYS A 181 9.56 -3.55 -4.19
C CYS A 181 10.81 -3.40 -3.32
N GLU A 182 11.85 -2.81 -3.86
CA GLU A 182 13.03 -2.42 -3.05
C GLU A 182 12.72 -1.16 -2.26
N ASN A 183 13.24 -1.08 -1.04
CA ASN A 183 12.83 -0.09 -0.06
C ASN A 183 11.30 -0.11 0.11
N HIS A 184 10.61 1.00 -0.25
CA HIS A 184 9.15 1.09 -0.21
C HIS A 184 8.56 1.52 -1.55
N GLU A 185 9.36 2.07 -2.47
CA GLU A 185 8.89 2.76 -3.68
C GLU A 185 9.57 2.32 -4.99
N LYS A 186 10.69 1.55 -4.90
CA LYS A 186 11.44 1.17 -6.10
C LYS A 186 10.95 -0.13 -6.71
N LEU A 187 11.13 -0.28 -8.02
CA LEU A 187 10.76 -1.45 -8.83
C LEU A 187 9.25 -1.73 -8.89
N THR A 188 8.43 -0.75 -8.51
CA THR A 188 6.97 -0.85 -8.59
C THR A 188 6.49 -0.68 -10.03
N GLN A 189 5.33 -1.27 -10.35
CA GLN A 189 4.67 -1.11 -11.64
C GLN A 189 3.55 -0.07 -11.52
N TRP A 190 3.53 0.92 -12.43
CA TRP A 190 2.49 1.95 -12.43
C TRP A 190 1.10 1.35 -12.65
N GLY A 191 0.16 1.78 -11.83
CA GLY A 191 -1.24 1.33 -11.88
C GLY A 191 -1.53 0.02 -11.18
N VAL A 192 -0.54 -0.69 -10.65
CA VAL A 192 -0.77 -1.88 -9.81
C VAL A 192 -1.27 -1.47 -8.44
N ILE A 193 -2.34 -2.11 -8.00
CA ILE A 193 -2.93 -1.93 -6.67
C ILE A 193 -2.47 -3.10 -5.79
N PRO A 194 -1.68 -2.86 -4.72
CA PRO A 194 -1.25 -3.92 -3.80
C PRO A 194 -2.46 -4.53 -3.07
N ILE A 195 -2.58 -5.85 -3.09
CA ILE A 195 -3.64 -6.58 -2.37
C ILE A 195 -3.08 -7.49 -1.27
N LEU A 196 -1.86 -7.99 -1.44
CA LEU A 196 -1.08 -8.70 -0.42
C LEU A 196 0.35 -8.17 -0.46
N VAL A 197 0.90 -7.88 0.72
CA VAL A 197 2.29 -7.44 0.88
C VAL A 197 3.01 -8.26 1.94
N ILE A 198 4.25 -8.62 1.68
CA ILE A 198 5.14 -9.36 2.60
C ILE A 198 6.36 -8.47 2.85
N ASP A 199 6.46 -7.98 4.07
CA ASP A 199 7.60 -7.19 4.51
C ASP A 199 8.81 -8.09 4.74
N VAL A 200 9.91 -7.82 4.05
CA VAL A 200 11.18 -8.54 4.21
C VAL A 200 12.33 -7.60 4.60
N TRP A 201 12.01 -6.42 5.09
CA TRP A 201 12.95 -5.60 5.84
C TRP A 201 13.42 -6.37 7.08
N GLU A 202 14.67 -6.21 7.49
CA GLU A 202 15.20 -6.91 8.67
C GLU A 202 14.42 -6.59 9.95
N HIS A 203 13.89 -5.37 10.08
CA HIS A 203 13.07 -4.98 11.24
C HIS A 203 11.81 -5.83 11.40
N SER A 204 11.29 -6.44 10.34
CA SER A 204 10.08 -7.26 10.40
C SER A 204 10.32 -8.68 10.94
N TYR A 205 11.59 -9.15 10.99
CA TYR A 205 11.88 -10.54 11.36
C TYR A 205 13.15 -10.77 12.17
N TYR A 206 14.12 -9.82 12.18
CA TYR A 206 15.47 -10.11 12.65
C TYR A 206 15.55 -10.48 14.13
N LEU A 207 14.72 -9.90 15.00
CA LEU A 207 14.72 -10.23 16.44
C LEU A 207 14.45 -11.70 16.68
N LYS A 208 13.50 -12.28 15.99
CA LYS A 208 13.10 -13.69 16.14
C LYS A 208 13.87 -14.62 15.20
N TYR A 209 13.98 -14.29 13.93
CA TYR A 209 14.50 -15.18 12.90
C TYR A 209 15.98 -14.94 12.57
N ARG A 210 16.59 -13.86 13.06
CA ARG A 210 17.96 -13.48 12.75
C ARG A 210 18.15 -13.36 11.22
N ASN A 211 19.19 -13.96 10.69
CA ASN A 211 19.48 -13.99 9.24
C ASN A 211 18.62 -15.01 8.45
N ARG A 212 17.61 -15.62 9.07
CA ARG A 212 16.78 -16.66 8.43
C ARG A 212 15.54 -16.08 7.78
N ARG A 213 15.71 -15.10 6.87
CA ARG A 213 14.61 -14.51 6.10
C ARG A 213 13.72 -15.55 5.42
N ALA A 214 14.32 -16.60 4.86
CA ALA A 214 13.58 -17.66 4.17
C ALA A 214 12.59 -18.37 5.10
N GLU A 215 13.02 -18.70 6.33
CA GLU A 215 12.17 -19.31 7.36
C GLU A 215 11.04 -18.37 7.79
N PHE A 216 11.36 -17.09 7.98
CA PHE A 216 10.33 -16.06 8.27
C PHE A 216 9.25 -16.00 7.19
N VAL A 217 9.66 -15.91 5.93
CA VAL A 217 8.71 -15.86 4.80
C VAL A 217 7.84 -17.10 4.76
N ASP A 218 8.42 -18.30 4.95
CA ASP A 218 7.66 -19.56 4.96
C ASP A 218 6.65 -19.61 6.13
N ASN A 219 7.05 -19.16 7.31
CA ASN A 219 6.16 -19.11 8.48
C ASN A 219 5.06 -18.04 8.34
N LEU A 220 5.35 -16.93 7.67
CA LEU A 220 4.37 -15.86 7.48
C LEU A 220 3.14 -16.32 6.67
N PHE A 221 3.28 -17.30 5.78
CA PHE A 221 2.15 -17.89 5.07
C PHE A 221 1.09 -18.52 5.98
N ASN A 222 1.44 -18.89 7.21
CA ASN A 222 0.49 -19.39 8.19
C ASN A 222 -0.36 -18.28 8.83
N THR A 223 0.03 -17.03 8.63
CA THR A 223 -0.64 -15.85 9.20
C THR A 223 -1.28 -14.95 8.15
N LEU A 224 -1.26 -15.34 6.87
CA LEU A 224 -1.87 -14.53 5.83
C LEU A 224 -3.39 -14.54 5.94
N ASN A 225 -3.99 -13.35 5.93
CA ASN A 225 -5.43 -13.13 5.98
C ASN A 225 -6.01 -13.06 4.54
N TRP A 226 -6.25 -14.21 3.94
CA TRP A 226 -6.79 -14.30 2.59
C TRP A 226 -8.20 -13.72 2.44
N ASP A 227 -8.96 -13.62 3.53
CA ASP A 227 -10.26 -12.93 3.50
C ASP A 227 -10.06 -11.43 3.27
N ASN A 228 -9.07 -10.80 3.95
CA ASN A 228 -8.71 -9.40 3.67
C ASN A 228 -8.12 -9.20 2.28
N VAL A 229 -7.28 -10.13 1.81
CA VAL A 229 -6.73 -10.09 0.44
C VAL A 229 -7.86 -10.14 -0.61
N ALA A 230 -8.88 -10.99 -0.39
CA ALA A 230 -10.05 -11.07 -1.27
C ALA A 230 -10.88 -9.77 -1.26
N ASP A 231 -11.07 -9.14 -0.10
CA ASP A 231 -11.74 -7.84 -0.01
C ASP A 231 -10.98 -6.75 -0.78
N ARG A 232 -9.65 -6.72 -0.67
CA ARG A 232 -8.80 -5.79 -1.44
C ARG A 232 -8.90 -6.04 -2.93
N TYR A 233 -8.85 -7.30 -3.35
CA TYR A 233 -9.04 -7.68 -4.74
C TYR A 233 -10.41 -7.22 -5.27
N ASN A 234 -11.49 -7.49 -4.54
CA ASN A 234 -12.84 -7.08 -4.94
C ASN A 234 -13.00 -5.56 -5.05
N ARG A 235 -12.32 -4.79 -4.20
CA ARG A 235 -12.28 -3.33 -4.32
C ARG A 235 -11.47 -2.86 -5.52
N ALA A 236 -10.31 -3.48 -5.76
CA ALA A 236 -9.45 -3.13 -6.89
C ALA A 236 -10.12 -3.41 -8.24
N THR A 237 -10.90 -4.49 -8.37
CA THR A 237 -11.64 -4.82 -9.60
C THR A 237 -12.76 -3.83 -9.93
N ARG A 238 -13.26 -3.06 -8.97
CA ARG A 238 -14.27 -2.01 -9.21
C ARG A 238 -13.69 -0.74 -9.84
N LEU A 239 -12.37 -0.64 -9.92
CA LEU A 239 -11.65 0.47 -10.53
C LEU A 239 -11.26 0.19 -11.99
N SER A 240 -11.67 -0.99 -12.52
CA SER A 240 -11.45 -1.43 -13.91
C SER A 240 -12.50 -0.88 -14.84
#